data_e71056c29eef40e1b4066036086c9292
#
_entry.id   e71056c29eef40e1b4066036086c9292
#
_cell.length_a   1.000
_cell.length_b   1.000
_cell.length_c   1.000
_cell.angle_alpha   90.00
_cell.angle_beta   90.00
_cell.angle_gamma   90.00
#
_symmetry.space_group_name_H-M   'P 1'
#
loop_
_entity.id
_entity.type
_entity.pdbx_description
1 polymer ?
#
loop_
_entity_poly.entity_id
_entity_poly.type
_entity_poly.pdbx_seq_one_letter_code
_entity_poly.pdbx_strand_id
1 'polypeptide(L)'
;MFYFCGAFHRSFLTCYRKKLTEGRKALIKGRQIRYTIDTGGDGVKVRIETTEGLDEDEVIIRCARIDETIQRIHRCILEEASQKTKIVFYKQNQEFYFPLDEVLFFETEGEHIYAHTAKDAYRIKFRLYELEQILPRNFVRASKSTILNIMQVYSITRNLTASSLVQFVNTHKEIYVSRYYYQELRRCLNERSTYEK
;
A
#
# COMPACT_ATOMS: atom_id res chain seq x y z
N MET A 1 -3.35 -31.54 11.12
CA MET A 1 -2.02 -31.73 11.71
C MET A 1 -1.00 -31.21 10.69
N PHE A 2 -0.52 -30.04 10.88
CA PHE A 2 0.81 -29.49 10.64
C PHE A 2 0.75 -27.96 10.77
N TYR A 3 1.07 -27.52 11.96
CA TYR A 3 1.47 -26.13 12.25
C TYR A 3 2.90 -25.95 11.75
N PHE A 4 3.15 -25.03 10.83
CA PHE A 4 4.48 -24.43 10.64
C PHE A 4 4.35 -23.18 9.73
N CYS A 5 4.17 -22.00 10.27
CA CYS A 5 4.53 -20.76 9.59
C CYS A 5 4.54 -19.51 10.51
N GLY A 6 4.99 -19.67 11.76
CA GLY A 6 5.09 -18.53 12.69
C GLY A 6 6.51 -18.15 13.13
N ALA A 7 7.51 -18.98 12.86
CA ALA A 7 8.85 -18.80 13.43
C ALA A 7 9.87 -18.09 12.53
N PHE A 8 9.61 -17.98 11.23
CA PHE A 8 10.60 -17.47 10.27
C PHE A 8 10.69 -15.93 10.24
N HIS A 9 9.59 -15.24 10.52
CA HIS A 9 9.54 -13.77 10.43
C HIS A 9 10.28 -13.06 11.58
N ARG A 10 10.25 -13.62 12.80
CA ARG A 10 10.96 -13.03 13.96
C ARG A 10 12.48 -13.25 13.91
N SER A 11 12.94 -14.35 13.33
CA SER A 11 14.36 -14.67 13.22
C SER A 11 15.09 -13.77 12.23
N PHE A 12 14.42 -13.35 11.13
CA PHE A 12 15.03 -12.50 10.11
C PHE A 12 15.24 -11.05 10.60
N LEU A 13 14.24 -10.47 11.25
CA LEU A 13 14.34 -9.12 11.83
C LEU A 13 15.35 -9.03 12.97
N THR A 14 15.47 -10.08 13.79
CA THR A 14 16.43 -10.12 14.89
C THR A 14 17.86 -10.31 14.37
N CYS A 15 18.07 -11.09 13.32
CA CYS A 15 19.34 -11.26 12.64
C CYS A 15 19.75 -9.98 11.89
N TYR A 16 18.81 -9.29 11.25
CA TYR A 16 19.03 -8.02 10.56
C TYR A 16 19.48 -6.92 11.54
N ARG A 17 18.81 -6.81 12.69
CA ARG A 17 19.16 -5.84 13.75
C ARG A 17 20.53 -6.10 14.37
N LYS A 18 20.94 -7.36 14.50
CA LYS A 18 22.24 -7.74 15.09
C LYS A 18 23.41 -7.49 14.13
N LYS A 19 23.22 -7.68 12.82
CA LYS A 19 24.25 -7.41 11.79
C LYS A 19 24.42 -5.92 11.46
N LEU A 20 23.39 -5.09 11.65
CA LEU A 20 23.50 -3.63 11.51
C LEU A 20 24.40 -2.99 12.57
N THR A 21 24.60 -3.64 13.72
CA THR A 21 25.49 -3.15 14.80
C THR A 21 26.95 -3.53 14.58
N GLU A 22 27.25 -4.51 13.71
CA GLU A 22 28.63 -4.99 13.44
C GLU A 22 29.21 -4.49 12.10
N GLY A 23 28.42 -3.80 11.27
CA GLY A 23 28.88 -3.21 10.02
C GLY A 23 29.77 -1.99 10.27
N ARG A 24 31.02 -2.01 9.75
CA ARG A 24 31.98 -0.91 9.86
C ARG A 24 31.39 0.39 9.32
N LYS A 25 31.17 1.37 10.22
CA LYS A 25 30.83 2.75 9.84
C LYS A 25 32.02 3.38 9.13
N ALA A 26 31.91 3.62 7.85
CA ALA A 26 32.82 4.51 7.14
C ALA A 26 32.25 5.92 7.19
N LEU A 27 32.85 6.79 8.02
CA LEU A 27 32.58 8.22 8.03
C LEU A 27 33.21 8.85 6.79
N ILE A 28 32.39 9.40 5.90
CA ILE A 28 32.85 10.27 4.80
C ILE A 28 32.16 11.62 4.93
N LYS A 29 32.91 12.70 4.77
CA LYS A 29 32.46 14.10 4.79
C LYS A 29 31.30 14.31 3.80
N GLY A 30 30.18 14.81 4.29
CA GLY A 30 28.94 15.00 3.53
C GLY A 30 27.92 13.91 3.85
N ARG A 31 26.71 14.29 4.18
CA ARG A 31 25.60 13.48 4.71
C ARG A 31 25.14 12.27 3.87
N GLN A 32 26.05 11.44 3.40
CA GLN A 32 25.76 10.14 2.79
C GLN A 32 26.11 9.03 3.76
N ILE A 33 25.13 8.25 4.19
CA ILE A 33 25.34 7.07 5.02
C ILE A 33 25.34 5.86 4.08
N ARG A 34 26.46 5.14 4.02
CA ARG A 34 26.61 3.90 3.25
C ARG A 34 26.65 2.71 4.19
N TYR A 35 25.75 1.77 4.01
CA TYR A 35 25.77 0.47 4.67
C TYR A 35 26.07 -0.62 3.65
N THR A 36 27.07 -1.44 3.90
CA THR A 36 27.36 -2.62 3.08
C THR A 36 27.29 -3.83 3.99
N ILE A 37 26.44 -4.80 3.64
CA ILE A 37 26.37 -6.10 4.29
C ILE A 37 27.00 -7.10 3.31
N ASP A 38 28.12 -7.70 3.69
CA ASP A 38 28.76 -8.78 2.97
C ASP A 38 28.32 -10.10 3.61
N THR A 39 27.65 -10.95 2.85
CA THR A 39 27.13 -12.23 3.35
C THR A 39 28.18 -13.35 3.28
N GLY A 40 29.42 -13.05 2.88
CA GLY A 40 30.54 -14.02 2.81
C GLY A 40 30.24 -15.24 1.94
N GLY A 41 30.94 -15.40 0.81
CA GLY A 41 30.73 -16.49 -0.16
C GLY A 41 29.97 -16.03 -1.41
N ASP A 42 29.42 -16.93 -2.21
CA ASP A 42 28.69 -16.65 -3.45
C ASP A 42 27.35 -15.90 -3.27
N GLY A 43 27.27 -15.09 -2.22
CA GLY A 43 26.06 -14.39 -1.80
C GLY A 43 25.88 -13.02 -2.43
N VAL A 44 24.64 -12.53 -2.38
CA VAL A 44 24.25 -11.21 -2.86
C VAL A 44 24.80 -10.13 -1.91
N LYS A 45 25.52 -9.14 -2.43
CA LYS A 45 25.96 -7.97 -1.67
C LYS A 45 24.82 -6.93 -1.61
N VAL A 46 24.44 -6.54 -0.40
CA VAL A 46 23.43 -5.49 -0.21
C VAL A 46 24.14 -4.19 0.17
N ARG A 47 23.83 -3.12 -0.57
CA ARG A 47 24.33 -1.77 -0.32
C ARG A 47 23.18 -0.80 -0.23
N ILE A 48 23.16 -0.01 0.82
CA ILE A 48 22.19 1.07 1.01
C ILE A 48 22.96 2.40 0.97
N GLU A 49 22.55 3.30 0.10
CA GLU A 49 23.08 4.66 0.00
C GLU A 49 21.93 5.64 0.26
N THR A 50 22.15 6.62 1.13
CA THR A 50 21.20 7.69 1.35
C THR A 50 21.65 8.92 0.57
N THR A 51 20.74 9.51 -0.20
CA THR A 51 20.98 10.71 -1.00
C THR A 51 19.97 11.78 -0.60
N GLU A 52 20.44 12.99 -0.27
CA GLU A 52 19.56 14.12 0.00
C GLU A 52 18.96 14.62 -1.33
N GLY A 53 17.66 14.93 -1.34
CA GLY A 53 16.96 15.50 -2.51
C GLY A 53 16.44 14.49 -3.51
N LEU A 54 16.29 13.21 -3.11
CA LEU A 54 15.49 12.25 -3.86
C LEU A 54 14.00 12.55 -3.64
N ASP A 55 13.27 12.67 -4.72
CA ASP A 55 11.80 12.85 -4.66
C ASP A 55 11.09 11.53 -4.32
N GLU A 56 11.69 10.39 -4.68
CA GLU A 56 11.19 9.04 -4.40
C GLU A 56 12.34 8.09 -4.05
N ASP A 57 12.08 7.13 -3.15
CA ASP A 57 13.03 6.06 -2.84
C ASP A 57 13.14 5.08 -4.01
N GLU A 58 14.36 4.72 -4.42
CA GLU A 58 14.64 3.82 -5.53
C GLU A 58 15.38 2.58 -5.04
N VAL A 59 14.98 1.40 -5.52
CA VAL A 59 15.71 0.14 -5.29
C VAL A 59 16.28 -0.37 -6.60
N ILE A 60 17.61 -0.38 -6.73
CA ILE A 60 18.33 -0.86 -7.92
C ILE A 60 18.94 -2.23 -7.64
N ILE A 61 18.55 -3.25 -8.41
CA ILE A 61 19.18 -4.58 -8.39
C ILE A 61 20.16 -4.67 -9.56
N ARG A 62 21.46 -4.72 -9.25
CA ARG A 62 22.52 -4.92 -10.25
C ARG A 62 22.97 -6.37 -10.22
N CYS A 63 22.73 -7.11 -11.30
CA CYS A 63 23.09 -8.52 -11.42
C CYS A 63 23.64 -8.82 -12.84
N ALA A 64 24.44 -9.84 -12.95
CA ALA A 64 24.97 -10.29 -14.25
C ALA A 64 23.90 -11.05 -15.06
N ARG A 65 23.00 -11.74 -14.37
CA ARG A 65 21.85 -12.47 -14.95
C ARG A 65 20.73 -12.56 -13.93
N ILE A 66 19.51 -12.72 -14.42
CA ILE A 66 18.32 -12.91 -13.59
C ILE A 66 18.17 -14.42 -13.33
N ASP A 67 18.60 -14.86 -12.15
CA ASP A 67 18.40 -16.22 -11.63
C ASP A 67 17.25 -16.29 -10.63
N GLU A 68 16.98 -17.48 -10.10
CA GLU A 68 15.91 -17.67 -9.11
C GLU A 68 16.11 -16.84 -7.83
N THR A 69 17.35 -16.60 -7.43
CA THR A 69 17.67 -15.81 -6.24
C THR A 69 17.30 -14.34 -6.47
N ILE A 70 17.66 -13.79 -7.62
CA ILE A 70 17.32 -12.40 -8.00
C ILE A 70 15.80 -12.24 -8.18
N GLN A 71 15.13 -13.21 -8.80
CA GLN A 71 13.67 -13.19 -8.94
C GLN A 71 12.97 -13.22 -7.59
N ARG A 72 13.46 -14.02 -6.62
CA ARG A 72 12.92 -14.09 -5.27
C ARG A 72 13.12 -12.78 -4.52
N ILE A 73 14.31 -12.17 -4.60
CA ILE A 73 14.60 -10.87 -3.99
C ILE A 73 13.70 -9.80 -4.58
N HIS A 74 13.58 -9.75 -5.91
CA HIS A 74 12.70 -8.81 -6.60
C HIS A 74 11.24 -8.94 -6.14
N ARG A 75 10.73 -10.17 -6.02
CA ARG A 75 9.38 -10.44 -5.51
C ARG A 75 9.21 -9.94 -4.07
N CYS A 76 10.16 -10.23 -3.17
CA CYS A 76 10.10 -9.74 -1.79
C CYS A 76 10.09 -8.21 -1.73
N ILE A 77 10.89 -7.53 -2.56
CA ILE A 77 10.91 -6.06 -2.62
C ILE A 77 9.55 -5.53 -3.13
N LEU A 78 8.99 -6.13 -4.16
CA LEU A 78 7.67 -5.75 -4.67
C LEU A 78 6.56 -5.98 -3.64
N GLU A 79 6.62 -7.07 -2.88
CA GLU A 79 5.66 -7.39 -1.81
C GLU A 79 5.76 -6.37 -0.66
N GLU A 80 6.97 -5.99 -0.25
CA GLU A 80 7.20 -4.98 0.78
C GLU A 80 6.87 -3.56 0.27
N ALA A 81 7.29 -3.20 -0.93
CA ALA A 81 6.98 -1.90 -1.53
C ALA A 81 5.48 -1.73 -1.80
N SER A 82 4.79 -2.83 -2.10
CA SER A 82 3.34 -2.82 -2.29
C SER A 82 2.58 -2.71 -0.98
N GLN A 83 3.27 -2.79 0.19
CA GLN A 83 2.68 -2.95 1.52
C GLN A 83 1.21 -3.37 1.43
N LYS A 84 0.98 -4.63 1.03
CA LYS A 84 -0.38 -5.19 1.07
C LYS A 84 -0.74 -5.30 2.54
N THR A 85 -1.17 -4.20 3.11
CA THR A 85 -1.72 -4.17 4.45
C THR A 85 -2.84 -5.18 4.48
N LYS A 86 -2.63 -6.28 5.22
CA LYS A 86 -3.63 -7.32 5.37
C LYS A 86 -4.74 -6.77 6.25
N ILE A 87 -5.73 -6.15 5.63
CA ILE A 87 -6.93 -5.72 6.30
C ILE A 87 -7.80 -6.95 6.51
N VAL A 88 -8.19 -7.20 7.75
CA VAL A 88 -9.16 -8.24 8.09
C VAL A 88 -10.54 -7.59 8.09
N PHE A 89 -11.46 -8.20 7.38
CA PHE A 89 -12.83 -7.74 7.23
C PHE A 89 -13.76 -8.61 8.10
N TYR A 90 -14.74 -8.01 8.75
CA TYR A 90 -15.62 -8.70 9.71
C TYR A 90 -17.08 -8.59 9.29
N LYS A 91 -17.80 -9.70 9.27
CA LYS A 91 -19.24 -9.75 9.07
C LYS A 91 -19.84 -10.92 9.86
N GLN A 92 -20.89 -10.66 10.65
CA GLN A 92 -21.63 -11.70 11.40
C GLN A 92 -20.71 -12.66 12.19
N ASN A 93 -19.73 -12.13 12.92
CA ASN A 93 -18.76 -12.89 13.71
C ASN A 93 -17.80 -13.78 12.92
N GLN A 94 -17.67 -13.54 11.61
CA GLN A 94 -16.73 -14.19 10.70
C GLN A 94 -15.67 -13.22 10.24
N GLU A 95 -14.47 -13.73 9.98
CA GLU A 95 -13.34 -13.01 9.39
C GLU A 95 -13.25 -13.33 7.91
N PHE A 96 -13.06 -12.31 7.10
CA PHE A 96 -12.93 -12.41 5.65
C PHE A 96 -11.59 -11.84 5.23
N TYR A 97 -10.98 -12.50 4.24
CA TYR A 97 -9.68 -12.17 3.67
C TYR A 97 -9.81 -12.11 2.15
N PHE A 98 -9.95 -10.92 1.61
CA PHE A 98 -10.03 -10.68 0.18
C PHE A 98 -9.16 -9.48 -0.23
N PRO A 99 -8.79 -9.38 -1.52
CA PRO A 99 -7.96 -8.29 -2.02
C PRO A 99 -8.63 -6.93 -1.85
N LEU A 100 -7.82 -5.89 -1.61
CA LEU A 100 -8.32 -4.50 -1.55
C LEU A 100 -8.95 -4.02 -2.86
N ASP A 101 -8.60 -4.65 -3.98
CA ASP A 101 -9.17 -4.33 -5.29
C ASP A 101 -10.68 -4.61 -5.37
N GLU A 102 -11.20 -5.49 -4.51
CA GLU A 102 -12.65 -5.72 -4.40
C GLU A 102 -13.38 -4.64 -3.62
N VAL A 103 -12.65 -3.81 -2.87
CA VAL A 103 -13.24 -2.73 -2.07
C VAL A 103 -13.50 -1.52 -2.96
N LEU A 104 -14.75 -1.06 -2.96
CA LEU A 104 -15.20 0.14 -3.66
C LEU A 104 -14.89 1.41 -2.86
N PHE A 105 -15.25 1.38 -1.59
CA PHE A 105 -15.02 2.49 -0.67
C PHE A 105 -15.07 2.03 0.79
N PHE A 106 -14.47 2.83 1.66
CA PHE A 106 -14.62 2.74 3.10
C PHE A 106 -15.48 3.91 3.58
N GLU A 107 -16.40 3.62 4.47
CA GLU A 107 -17.31 4.63 5.02
C GLU A 107 -17.49 4.48 6.52
N THR A 108 -17.59 5.61 7.23
CA THR A 108 -17.91 5.64 8.65
C THR A 108 -19.43 5.60 8.82
N GLU A 109 -19.91 4.56 9.49
CA GLU A 109 -21.30 4.41 9.89
C GLU A 109 -21.36 4.31 11.41
N GLY A 110 -21.85 5.37 12.06
CA GLY A 110 -21.84 5.48 13.52
C GLY A 110 -20.42 5.45 14.09
N GLU A 111 -20.12 4.47 14.93
CA GLU A 111 -18.81 4.31 15.57
C GLU A 111 -17.85 3.39 14.79
N HIS A 112 -18.30 2.80 13.70
CA HIS A 112 -17.57 1.80 12.97
C HIS A 112 -17.26 2.25 11.55
N ILE A 113 -16.23 1.63 10.97
CA ILE A 113 -15.88 1.80 9.58
C ILE A 113 -16.19 0.52 8.83
N TYR A 114 -16.85 0.69 7.69
CA TYR A 114 -17.22 -0.40 6.79
C TYR A 114 -16.48 -0.29 5.48
N ALA A 115 -15.98 -1.43 5.01
CA ALA A 115 -15.48 -1.63 3.66
C ALA A 115 -16.62 -2.14 2.79
N HIS A 116 -16.99 -1.39 1.76
CA HIS A 116 -18.05 -1.75 0.83
C HIS A 116 -17.46 -2.41 -0.40
N THR A 117 -17.89 -3.64 -0.69
CA THR A 117 -17.68 -4.34 -1.96
C THR A 117 -18.92 -4.18 -2.87
N ALA A 118 -18.86 -4.72 -4.07
CA ALA A 118 -20.04 -4.67 -4.96
C ALA A 118 -21.30 -5.33 -4.36
N LYS A 119 -21.13 -6.36 -3.53
CA LYS A 119 -22.22 -7.16 -2.97
C LYS A 119 -22.56 -6.80 -1.53
N ASP A 120 -21.54 -6.59 -0.70
CA ASP A 120 -21.66 -6.56 0.75
C ASP A 120 -20.95 -5.37 1.39
N ALA A 121 -21.11 -5.23 2.71
CA ALA A 121 -20.36 -4.32 3.56
C ALA A 121 -19.75 -5.12 4.72
N TYR A 122 -18.49 -4.83 5.06
CA TYR A 122 -17.71 -5.52 6.08
C TYR A 122 -17.15 -4.52 7.07
N ARG A 123 -17.31 -4.76 8.34
CA ARG A 123 -16.69 -3.93 9.37
C ARG A 123 -15.18 -4.13 9.38
N ILE A 124 -14.43 -3.06 9.65
CA ILE A 124 -12.99 -3.11 9.88
C ILE A 124 -12.64 -2.46 11.23
N LYS A 125 -11.45 -2.77 11.75
CA LYS A 125 -10.97 -2.26 13.06
C LYS A 125 -10.04 -1.04 12.94
N PHE A 126 -9.98 -0.42 11.78
CA PHE A 126 -9.15 0.75 11.53
C PHE A 126 -9.99 2.04 11.64
N ARG A 127 -9.32 3.16 11.94
CA ARG A 127 -9.87 4.50 11.77
C ARG A 127 -9.59 5.01 10.36
N LEU A 128 -10.37 5.96 9.84
CA LEU A 128 -10.15 6.48 8.48
C LEU A 128 -8.77 7.13 8.28
N TYR A 129 -8.25 7.82 9.30
CA TYR A 129 -6.91 8.41 9.23
C TYR A 129 -5.78 7.37 9.21
N GLU A 130 -5.99 6.20 9.82
CA GLU A 130 -5.06 5.07 9.76
C GLU A 130 -5.10 4.43 8.37
N LEU A 131 -6.31 4.32 7.78
CA LEU A 131 -6.48 3.82 6.41
C LEU A 131 -5.77 4.71 5.40
N GLU A 132 -5.80 6.03 5.55
CA GLU A 132 -5.09 6.96 4.66
C GLU A 132 -3.58 6.74 4.62
N GLN A 133 -3.00 6.22 5.71
CA GLN A 133 -1.57 5.96 5.81
C GLN A 133 -1.15 4.60 5.23
N ILE A 134 -2.07 3.62 5.23
CA ILE A 134 -1.77 2.24 4.90
C ILE A 134 -2.35 1.78 3.56
N LEU A 135 -3.36 2.49 3.04
CA LEU A 135 -3.96 2.15 1.75
C LEU A 135 -3.08 2.60 0.59
N PRO A 136 -3.05 1.83 -0.51
CA PRO A 136 -2.34 2.24 -1.71
C PRO A 136 -2.94 3.52 -2.32
N ARG A 137 -2.16 4.22 -3.17
CA ARG A 137 -2.49 5.53 -3.76
C ARG A 137 -3.79 5.58 -4.58
N ASN A 138 -4.32 4.43 -4.97
CA ASN A 138 -5.63 4.35 -5.64
C ASN A 138 -6.83 4.55 -4.70
N PHE A 139 -6.59 4.67 -3.39
CA PHE A 139 -7.63 5.04 -2.42
C PHE A 139 -7.52 6.51 -2.08
N VAL A 140 -8.59 7.26 -2.35
CA VAL A 140 -8.61 8.73 -2.23
C VAL A 140 -9.77 9.17 -1.35
N ARG A 141 -9.53 10.18 -0.54
CA ARG A 141 -10.57 10.77 0.32
C ARG A 141 -11.68 11.40 -0.51
N ALA A 142 -12.94 11.02 -0.25
CA ALA A 142 -14.12 11.54 -0.90
C ALA A 142 -14.89 12.55 -0.04
N SER A 143 -14.88 12.32 1.29
CA SER A 143 -15.54 13.17 2.27
C SER A 143 -14.84 13.05 3.64
N LYS A 144 -15.35 13.72 4.64
CA LYS A 144 -14.87 13.56 6.03
C LYS A 144 -15.07 12.13 6.56
N SER A 145 -16.02 11.38 6.00
CA SER A 145 -16.39 10.03 6.44
C SER A 145 -16.11 8.93 5.41
N THR A 146 -15.55 9.24 4.24
CA THR A 146 -15.46 8.27 3.14
C THR A 146 -14.12 8.33 2.40
N ILE A 147 -13.52 7.16 2.12
CA ILE A 147 -12.37 6.95 1.23
C ILE A 147 -12.83 6.03 0.10
N LEU A 148 -12.59 6.38 -1.17
CA LEU A 148 -12.99 5.58 -2.32
C LEU A 148 -11.79 5.01 -3.08
N ASN A 149 -12.01 3.88 -3.76
CA ASN A 149 -11.06 3.29 -4.70
C ASN A 149 -11.31 3.84 -6.11
N ILE A 150 -10.38 4.64 -6.62
CA ILE A 150 -10.50 5.26 -7.96
C ILE A 150 -10.51 4.22 -9.08
N MET A 151 -9.93 3.03 -8.86
CA MET A 151 -9.91 1.95 -9.87
C MET A 151 -11.29 1.34 -10.09
N GLN A 152 -12.20 1.50 -9.13
CA GLN A 152 -13.57 0.99 -9.17
C GLN A 152 -14.60 2.05 -9.59
N VAL A 153 -14.16 3.28 -9.87
CA VAL A 153 -15.05 4.35 -10.33
C VAL A 153 -15.49 4.09 -11.76
N TYR A 154 -16.82 4.04 -11.96
CA TYR A 154 -17.44 3.92 -13.26
C TYR A 154 -17.78 5.30 -13.85
N SER A 155 -18.47 6.14 -13.09
CA SER A 155 -18.87 7.47 -13.55
C SER A 155 -18.87 8.50 -12.42
N ILE A 156 -18.75 9.77 -12.81
CA ILE A 156 -18.91 10.90 -11.89
C ILE A 156 -19.90 11.88 -12.52
N THR A 157 -21.01 12.10 -11.81
CA THR A 157 -21.96 13.16 -12.15
C THR A 157 -21.58 14.40 -11.35
N ARG A 158 -21.07 15.41 -12.05
CA ARG A 158 -20.67 16.67 -11.43
C ARG A 158 -21.88 17.53 -11.13
N ASN A 159 -22.01 17.94 -9.87
CA ASN A 159 -22.96 18.96 -9.47
C ASN A 159 -22.20 20.25 -9.14
N LEU A 160 -22.54 21.36 -9.81
CA LEU A 160 -21.85 22.65 -9.63
C LEU A 160 -22.19 23.30 -8.29
N THR A 161 -23.35 23.01 -7.74
CA THR A 161 -23.85 23.66 -6.51
C THR A 161 -23.76 22.77 -5.27
N ALA A 162 -23.57 21.47 -5.46
CA ALA A 162 -23.56 20.47 -4.38
C ALA A 162 -22.40 19.48 -4.52
N SER A 163 -22.45 18.40 -3.75
CA SER A 163 -21.52 17.28 -3.85
C SER A 163 -21.69 16.55 -5.19
N SER A 164 -20.59 16.05 -5.76
CA SER A 164 -20.62 15.24 -6.97
C SER A 164 -20.94 13.79 -6.62
N LEU A 165 -21.72 13.14 -7.46
CA LEU A 165 -22.10 11.75 -7.30
C LEU A 165 -21.10 10.85 -8.03
N VAL A 166 -20.59 9.83 -7.34
CA VAL A 166 -19.70 8.79 -7.90
C VAL A 166 -20.44 7.48 -7.91
N GLN A 167 -20.42 6.80 -9.06
CA GLN A 167 -20.95 5.46 -9.26
C GLN A 167 -19.80 4.49 -9.50
N PHE A 168 -19.96 3.25 -9.05
CA PHE A 168 -18.95 2.21 -9.13
C PHE A 168 -19.28 1.14 -10.18
N VAL A 169 -18.24 0.43 -10.63
CA VAL A 169 -18.36 -0.65 -11.62
C VAL A 169 -19.16 -1.81 -11.04
N ASN A 170 -20.06 -2.39 -11.84
CA ASN A 170 -20.83 -3.61 -11.53
C ASN A 170 -21.68 -3.57 -10.25
N THR A 171 -22.12 -2.39 -9.84
CA THR A 171 -22.96 -2.23 -8.64
C THR A 171 -23.87 -1.00 -8.76
N HIS A 172 -24.93 -0.97 -7.96
CA HIS A 172 -25.78 0.21 -7.79
C HIS A 172 -25.33 1.11 -6.63
N LYS A 173 -24.22 0.76 -5.97
CA LYS A 173 -23.67 1.59 -4.89
C LYS A 173 -23.12 2.88 -5.45
N GLU A 174 -23.39 3.95 -4.72
CA GLU A 174 -22.95 5.30 -5.06
C GLU A 174 -22.57 6.08 -3.79
N ILE A 175 -21.70 7.06 -3.94
CA ILE A 175 -21.29 7.94 -2.85
C ILE A 175 -21.24 9.39 -3.31
N TYR A 176 -21.33 10.31 -2.36
CA TYR A 176 -21.18 11.74 -2.60
C TYR A 176 -19.76 12.20 -2.25
N VAL A 177 -19.12 12.83 -3.22
CA VAL A 177 -17.81 13.47 -3.03
C VAL A 177 -18.02 14.95 -2.75
N SER A 178 -17.49 15.43 -1.64
CA SER A 178 -17.61 16.84 -1.30
C SER A 178 -16.76 17.71 -2.23
N ARG A 179 -17.16 18.97 -2.40
CA ARG A 179 -16.44 19.94 -3.27
C ARG A 179 -14.98 20.11 -2.90
N TYR A 180 -14.65 20.01 -1.63
CA TYR A 180 -13.27 20.10 -1.14
C TYR A 180 -12.39 18.98 -1.69
N TYR A 181 -12.87 17.73 -1.66
CA TYR A 181 -12.11 16.55 -2.10
C TYR A 181 -12.23 16.27 -3.60
N TYR A 182 -13.16 16.92 -4.31
CA TYR A 182 -13.41 16.68 -5.73
C TYR A 182 -12.19 16.99 -6.62
N GLN A 183 -11.46 18.06 -6.32
CA GLN A 183 -10.28 18.44 -7.12
C GLN A 183 -9.19 17.37 -7.07
N GLU A 184 -8.91 16.85 -5.89
CA GLU A 184 -7.93 15.79 -5.68
C GLU A 184 -8.35 14.49 -6.37
N LEU A 185 -9.62 14.09 -6.20
CA LEU A 185 -10.17 12.93 -6.89
C LEU A 185 -10.01 13.06 -8.42
N ARG A 186 -10.30 14.22 -8.98
CA ARG A 186 -10.18 14.47 -10.41
C ARG A 186 -8.72 14.38 -10.88
N ARG A 187 -7.78 14.88 -10.10
CA ARG A 187 -6.35 14.78 -10.39
C ARG A 187 -5.94 13.31 -10.48
N CYS A 188 -6.27 12.51 -9.49
CA CYS A 188 -5.93 11.08 -9.45
C CYS A 188 -6.56 10.29 -10.60
N LEU A 189 -7.80 10.60 -10.98
CA LEU A 189 -8.46 9.96 -12.12
C LEU A 189 -7.83 10.33 -13.47
N ASN A 190 -7.37 11.56 -13.64
CA ASN A 190 -6.64 11.97 -14.85
C ASN A 190 -5.29 11.25 -14.94
N GLU A 191 -4.58 11.10 -13.84
CA GLU A 191 -3.34 10.32 -13.76
C GLU A 191 -3.59 8.86 -14.14
N ARG A 192 -4.66 8.22 -13.61
CA ARG A 192 -5.06 6.86 -13.98
C ARG A 192 -5.17 6.69 -15.51
N SER A 193 -5.85 7.59 -16.20
CA SER A 193 -6.07 7.50 -17.65
C SER A 193 -4.79 7.60 -18.49
N THR A 194 -3.70 8.08 -17.91
CA THR A 194 -2.40 8.20 -18.58
C THR A 194 -1.62 6.87 -18.56
N TYR A 195 -1.89 5.99 -17.60
CA TYR A 195 -1.22 4.69 -17.48
C TYR A 195 -1.91 3.55 -18.23
N GLU A 196 -3.13 3.75 -18.73
CA GLU A 196 -3.89 2.74 -19.51
C GLU A 196 -3.66 2.86 -21.04
N LYS A 197 -2.69 3.65 -21.47
CA LYS A 197 -2.22 3.74 -22.87
C LYS A 197 -0.84 3.08 -22.97
#